data_17133f20d08b12b79ca94c474319d078
#
_entry.id   17133f20d08b12b79ca94c474319d078
#
_cell.length_a   1.000
_cell.length_b   1.000
_cell.length_c   1.000
_cell.angle_alpha   90.00
_cell.angle_beta   90.00
_cell.angle_gamma   90.00
#
_symmetry.space_group_name_H-M   'P 1'
#
loop_
_entity.id
_entity.type
_entity.pdbx_description
1 polymer ?
#
loop_
_entity_poly.entity_id
_entity_poly.type
_entity_poly.pdbx_seq_one_letter_code
_entity_poly.pdbx_strand_id
1 'polypeptide(L)'
;MTLLEQTFQRSLKYSEWHRPPNLPDYCKAWNIDYVEVRDNEIVAFIEIGETSYPIEKVDLKFKKGHKFVLSLLTELTKIPSYIVFHNFDLSKFKIFDLQQDISVIKSETEYKNWLINL
;
A
#
# COMPACT_ATOMS: atom_id res chain seq x y z
N MET A 1 -20.63 17.35 1.83
CA MET A 1 -20.10 16.31 2.75
C MET A 1 -18.70 15.94 2.34
N THR A 2 -17.80 15.95 3.30
CA THR A 2 -16.40 15.58 3.03
C THR A 2 -16.16 14.15 3.46
N LEU A 3 -15.62 13.34 2.56
CA LEU A 3 -15.20 11.97 2.88
C LEU A 3 -13.75 12.02 3.34
N LEU A 4 -13.49 11.67 4.60
CA LEU A 4 -12.15 11.58 5.14
C LEU A 4 -11.51 10.25 4.79
N GLU A 5 -12.26 9.18 5.01
CA GLU A 5 -11.81 7.82 4.71
C GLU A 5 -13.01 6.93 4.55
N GLN A 6 -12.93 6.01 3.60
CA GLN A 6 -13.90 4.95 3.41
C GLN A 6 -13.20 3.63 3.65
N THR A 7 -13.57 2.94 4.72
CA THR A 7 -13.06 1.60 5.00
C THR A 7 -14.20 0.61 4.98
N PHE A 8 -14.03 -0.44 4.20
CA PHE A 8 -15.02 -1.51 4.09
C PHE A 8 -14.39 -2.81 4.55
N GLN A 9 -15.14 -3.56 5.35
CA GLN A 9 -14.73 -4.92 5.64
C GLN A 9 -14.79 -5.72 4.34
N ARG A 10 -13.67 -6.39 4.03
CA ARG A 10 -13.61 -7.26 2.86
C ARG A 10 -14.59 -8.41 3.03
N SER A 11 -15.37 -8.71 1.99
CA SER A 11 -16.26 -9.86 2.00
C SER A 11 -15.45 -11.15 1.98
N LEU A 12 -15.49 -11.89 3.09
CA LEU A 12 -14.82 -13.18 3.18
C LEU A 12 -15.47 -14.21 2.27
N LYS A 13 -16.80 -14.13 2.09
CA LYS A 13 -17.52 -15.03 1.18
C LYS A 13 -17.02 -14.88 -0.24
N TYR A 14 -16.87 -13.64 -0.71
CA TYR A 14 -16.36 -13.38 -2.04
C TYR A 14 -14.89 -13.82 -2.18
N SER A 15 -14.08 -13.57 -1.16
CA SER A 15 -12.67 -13.96 -1.18
C SER A 15 -12.51 -15.47 -1.27
N GLU A 16 -13.34 -16.21 -0.54
CA GLU A 16 -13.35 -17.68 -0.61
C GLU A 16 -13.86 -18.17 -1.96
N TRP A 17 -14.91 -17.56 -2.48
CA TRP A 17 -15.47 -17.89 -3.78
C TRP A 17 -14.47 -17.63 -4.92
N HIS A 18 -13.63 -16.61 -4.77
CA HIS A 18 -12.62 -16.21 -5.77
C HIS A 18 -11.39 -17.11 -5.76
N ARG A 19 -11.48 -18.31 -5.22
CA ARG A 19 -10.37 -19.25 -5.11
C ARG A 19 -10.74 -20.57 -5.76
N PRO A 20 -9.74 -21.43 -6.10
CA PRO A 20 -10.04 -22.78 -6.50
C PRO A 20 -10.84 -23.49 -5.40
N PRO A 21 -11.77 -24.40 -5.75
CA PRO A 21 -12.05 -24.87 -7.10
C PRO A 21 -13.04 -24.00 -7.91
N ASN A 22 -13.61 -22.93 -7.33
CA ASN A 22 -14.61 -22.14 -8.03
C ASN A 22 -14.01 -21.41 -9.23
N LEU A 23 -12.82 -20.83 -9.05
CA LEU A 23 -12.09 -20.18 -10.14
C LEU A 23 -10.74 -20.85 -10.34
N PRO A 24 -10.24 -20.88 -11.59
CA PRO A 24 -8.88 -21.35 -11.84
C PRO A 24 -7.85 -20.52 -11.09
N ASP A 25 -6.69 -21.11 -10.77
CA ASP A 25 -5.63 -20.45 -10.02
C ASP A 25 -4.98 -19.27 -10.77
N TYR A 26 -5.18 -19.18 -12.10
CA TYR A 26 -4.70 -18.02 -12.85
C TYR A 26 -5.58 -16.78 -12.69
N CYS A 27 -6.79 -16.92 -12.12
CA CYS A 27 -7.66 -15.79 -11.80
C CYS A 27 -7.20 -15.18 -10.49
N LYS A 28 -6.27 -14.23 -10.56
CA LYS A 28 -5.66 -13.59 -9.39
C LYS A 28 -6.19 -12.17 -9.22
N ALA A 29 -6.38 -11.79 -7.97
CA ALA A 29 -6.80 -10.43 -7.63
C ALA A 29 -5.93 -9.91 -6.49
N TRP A 30 -5.65 -8.60 -6.53
CA TRP A 30 -4.86 -7.91 -5.51
C TRP A 30 -5.65 -6.69 -5.05
N ASN A 31 -5.66 -6.45 -3.76
CA ASN A 31 -6.25 -5.23 -3.23
C ASN A 31 -5.17 -4.18 -3.00
N ILE A 32 -5.60 -2.93 -2.98
CA ILE A 32 -4.76 -1.79 -2.63
C ILE A 32 -5.29 -1.26 -1.31
N ASP A 33 -4.43 -1.12 -0.29
CA ASP A 33 -4.88 -0.71 1.03
C ASP A 33 -5.43 0.71 1.03
N TYR A 34 -4.73 1.65 0.39
CA TYR A 34 -5.15 3.05 0.39
C TYR A 34 -4.95 3.70 -0.97
N VAL A 35 -5.96 4.42 -1.40
CA VAL A 35 -5.89 5.35 -2.51
C VAL A 35 -6.00 6.74 -1.90
N GLU A 36 -4.90 7.50 -1.92
CA GLU A 36 -4.87 8.84 -1.34
C GLU A 36 -5.45 9.85 -2.30
N VAL A 37 -6.37 10.66 -1.80
CA VAL A 37 -7.10 11.66 -2.60
C VAL A 37 -6.89 13.03 -2.00
N ARG A 38 -6.56 14.02 -2.84
CA ARG A 38 -6.41 15.43 -2.47
C ARG A 38 -7.12 16.27 -3.53
N ASP A 39 -8.00 17.16 -3.09
CA ASP A 39 -8.72 18.09 -4.00
C ASP A 39 -9.40 17.36 -5.18
N ASN A 40 -10.06 16.23 -4.87
CA ASN A 40 -10.77 15.39 -5.84
C ASN A 40 -9.87 14.69 -6.87
N GLU A 41 -8.56 14.64 -6.60
CA GLU A 41 -7.61 13.92 -7.45
C GLU A 41 -6.94 12.82 -6.69
N ILE A 42 -6.70 11.70 -7.36
CA ILE A 42 -5.90 10.60 -6.81
C ILE A 42 -4.43 11.01 -6.89
N VAL A 43 -3.75 11.01 -5.73
CA VAL A 43 -2.35 11.46 -5.68
C VAL A 43 -1.38 10.32 -5.39
N ALA A 44 -1.83 9.20 -4.85
CA ALA A 44 -0.95 8.07 -4.57
C ALA A 44 -1.72 6.78 -4.32
N PHE A 45 -1.06 5.65 -4.57
CA PHE A 45 -1.49 4.33 -4.14
C PHE A 45 -0.54 3.84 -3.05
N ILE A 46 -1.06 3.35 -1.93
CA ILE A 46 -0.23 2.94 -0.80
C ILE A 46 -0.65 1.56 -0.30
N GLU A 47 0.31 0.66 -0.20
CA GLU A 47 0.18 -0.63 0.46
C GLU A 47 0.87 -0.54 1.81
N ILE A 48 0.20 -1.00 2.87
CA ILE A 48 0.69 -0.90 4.24
C ILE A 48 1.03 -2.29 4.77
N GLY A 49 2.15 -2.40 5.48
CA GLY A 49 2.51 -3.61 6.21
C GLY A 49 2.99 -3.29 7.61
N GLU A 50 2.52 -4.06 8.59
CA GLU A 50 3.08 -4.03 9.94
C GLU A 50 4.22 -5.03 10.03
N THR A 51 5.30 -4.68 10.74
CA THR A 51 6.43 -5.58 10.87
C THR A 51 6.89 -5.69 12.32
N SER A 52 7.29 -6.90 12.71
CA SER A 52 7.98 -7.17 13.97
C SER A 52 9.50 -7.14 13.82
N TYR A 53 10.00 -7.07 12.59
CA TYR A 53 11.44 -6.91 12.34
C TYR A 53 11.87 -5.47 12.63
N PRO A 54 13.17 -5.26 12.95
CA PRO A 54 13.70 -3.90 12.98
C PRO A 54 13.38 -3.20 11.66
N ILE A 55 12.83 -2.00 11.75
CA ILE A 55 12.31 -1.30 10.57
C ILE A 55 13.42 -1.10 9.50
N GLU A 56 14.65 -0.93 9.93
CA GLU A 56 15.80 -0.74 9.04
C GLU A 56 16.09 -1.97 8.18
N LYS A 57 15.66 -3.15 8.64
CA LYS A 57 15.96 -4.43 7.97
C LYS A 57 14.82 -4.92 7.08
N VAL A 58 13.68 -4.23 7.10
CA VAL A 58 12.55 -4.61 6.27
C VAL A 58 12.84 -4.28 4.82
N ASP A 59 12.50 -5.19 3.91
CA ASP A 59 12.65 -4.93 2.48
C ASP A 59 11.41 -5.37 1.70
N LEU A 60 11.39 -5.07 0.41
CA LEU A 60 10.23 -5.28 -0.47
C LEU A 60 9.93 -6.75 -0.75
N LYS A 61 10.82 -7.69 -0.42
CA LYS A 61 10.57 -9.11 -0.65
C LYS A 61 9.33 -9.60 0.12
N PHE A 62 8.98 -8.92 1.22
CA PHE A 62 7.78 -9.26 2.00
C PHE A 62 6.48 -8.85 1.29
N LYS A 63 6.56 -8.00 0.26
CA LYS A 63 5.42 -7.49 -0.50
C LYS A 63 5.66 -7.58 -2.01
N LYS A 64 6.34 -8.63 -2.45
CA LYS A 64 6.79 -8.77 -3.84
C LYS A 64 5.65 -8.69 -4.86
N GLY A 65 4.52 -9.35 -4.60
CA GLY A 65 3.37 -9.30 -5.49
C GLY A 65 2.74 -7.92 -5.56
N HIS A 66 2.62 -7.24 -4.43
CA HIS A 66 2.09 -5.88 -4.38
C HIS A 66 3.02 -4.91 -5.10
N LYS A 67 4.33 -5.08 -4.98
CA LYS A 67 5.30 -4.28 -5.72
C LYS A 67 5.06 -4.38 -7.22
N PHE A 68 4.86 -5.59 -7.72
CA PHE A 68 4.63 -5.83 -9.15
C PHE A 68 3.36 -5.12 -9.62
N VAL A 69 2.24 -5.34 -8.92
CA VAL A 69 0.94 -4.78 -9.30
C VAL A 69 0.95 -3.25 -9.22
N LEU A 70 1.49 -2.69 -8.14
CA LEU A 70 1.56 -1.24 -7.96
C LEU A 70 2.47 -0.58 -9.00
N SER A 71 3.57 -1.22 -9.37
CA SER A 71 4.46 -0.70 -10.40
C SER A 71 3.77 -0.63 -11.76
N LEU A 72 2.99 -1.65 -12.11
CA LEU A 72 2.17 -1.62 -13.33
C LEU A 72 1.13 -0.51 -13.27
N LEU A 73 0.47 -0.36 -12.14
CA LEU A 73 -0.57 0.66 -11.97
C LEU A 73 0.01 2.07 -12.13
N THR A 74 1.18 2.32 -11.56
CA THR A 74 1.88 3.61 -11.73
C THR A 74 2.27 3.83 -13.20
N GLU A 75 2.76 2.80 -13.87
CA GLU A 75 3.12 2.91 -15.28
C GLU A 75 1.92 3.32 -16.13
N LEU A 76 0.75 2.74 -15.85
CA LEU A 76 -0.47 3.01 -16.62
C LEU A 76 -1.11 4.35 -16.27
N THR A 77 -1.08 4.75 -15.01
CA THR A 77 -1.81 5.93 -14.52
C THR A 77 -0.94 7.17 -14.36
N LYS A 78 0.36 6.99 -14.24
CA LYS A 78 1.34 8.02 -13.88
C LYS A 78 1.16 8.55 -12.47
N ILE A 79 0.40 7.84 -11.64
CA ILE A 79 0.20 8.16 -10.22
C ILE A 79 1.21 7.36 -9.41
N PRO A 80 1.95 7.98 -8.50
CA PRO A 80 2.98 7.26 -7.75
C PRO A 80 2.41 6.21 -6.81
N SER A 81 3.18 5.16 -6.59
CA SER A 81 2.86 4.08 -5.66
C SER A 81 3.95 3.92 -4.63
N TYR A 82 3.54 3.58 -3.42
CA TYR A 82 4.45 3.38 -2.30
C TYR A 82 4.07 2.12 -1.54
N ILE A 83 5.07 1.44 -0.99
CA ILE A 83 4.85 0.40 0.01
C ILE A 83 5.43 0.94 1.30
N VAL A 84 4.62 0.94 2.36
CA VAL A 84 4.99 1.51 3.66
C VAL A 84 4.92 0.42 4.70
N PHE A 85 6.01 0.20 5.43
CA PHE A 85 6.01 -0.66 6.60
C PHE A 85 6.07 0.21 7.85
N HIS A 86 5.38 -0.23 8.90
CA HIS A 86 5.46 0.44 10.19
C HIS A 86 5.71 -0.58 11.30
N ASN A 87 6.31 -0.12 12.39
CA ASN A 87 6.49 -0.93 13.57
C ASN A 87 5.20 -0.95 14.41
N PHE A 88 5.19 -1.80 15.42
CA PHE A 88 3.99 -2.07 16.22
C PHE A 88 3.35 -0.81 16.80
N ASP A 89 4.14 0.12 17.33
CA ASP A 89 3.63 1.31 18.01
C ASP A 89 3.50 2.54 17.11
N LEU A 90 3.67 2.37 15.80
CA LEU A 90 3.56 3.45 14.81
C LEU A 90 4.57 4.58 15.02
N SER A 91 5.68 4.30 15.65
CA SER A 91 6.73 5.30 15.90
C SER A 91 7.70 5.44 14.74
N LYS A 92 7.80 4.43 13.88
CA LYS A 92 8.68 4.43 12.71
C LYS A 92 7.97 3.89 11.49
N PHE A 93 8.23 4.53 10.37
CA PHE A 93 7.68 4.16 9.05
C PHE A 93 8.82 4.05 8.06
N LYS A 94 8.81 2.99 7.26
CA LYS A 94 9.75 2.86 6.15
C LYS A 94 8.97 2.93 4.86
N ILE A 95 9.23 3.95 4.07
CA ILE A 95 8.54 4.22 2.82
C ILE A 95 9.41 3.77 1.67
N PHE A 96 8.90 2.86 0.85
CA PHE A 96 9.54 2.47 -0.40
C PHE A 96 8.87 3.20 -1.54
N ASP A 97 9.63 4.05 -2.22
CA ASP A 97 9.18 4.74 -3.43
C ASP A 97 9.46 3.80 -4.60
N LEU A 98 8.41 3.25 -5.20
CA LEU A 98 8.55 2.23 -6.23
C LEU A 98 9.02 2.80 -7.58
N GLN A 99 8.84 4.11 -7.81
CA GLN A 99 9.26 4.75 -9.05
C GLN A 99 10.75 5.08 -9.04
N GLN A 100 11.27 5.50 -7.88
CA GLN A 100 12.68 5.87 -7.74
C GLN A 100 13.54 4.73 -7.21
N ASP A 101 12.92 3.64 -6.77
CA ASP A 101 13.59 2.48 -6.20
C ASP A 101 14.48 2.85 -5.00
N ILE A 102 13.95 3.70 -4.13
CA ILE A 102 14.63 4.13 -2.89
C ILE A 102 13.69 3.94 -1.70
N SER A 103 14.27 3.91 -0.51
CA SER A 103 13.50 3.87 0.72
C SER A 103 14.00 4.92 1.71
N VAL A 104 13.10 5.33 2.60
CA VAL A 104 13.41 6.30 3.65
C VAL A 104 12.66 5.91 4.92
N ILE A 105 13.32 6.12 6.06
CA ILE A 105 12.71 5.87 7.37
C ILE A 105 12.31 7.20 7.97
N LYS A 106 11.07 7.28 8.47
CA LYS A 106 10.49 8.48 9.04
C LYS A 106 9.89 8.19 10.40
N SER A 107 9.93 9.20 11.28
CA SER A 107 9.17 9.19 12.52
C SER A 107 7.68 9.37 12.20
N GLU A 108 6.83 9.21 13.22
CA GLU A 108 5.39 9.46 13.05
C GLU A 108 5.11 10.87 12.54
N THR A 109 5.73 11.88 13.13
CA THR A 109 5.55 13.27 12.72
C THR A 109 6.00 13.50 11.27
N GLU A 110 7.17 12.97 10.92
CA GLU A 110 7.69 13.08 9.57
C GLU A 110 6.79 12.37 8.55
N TYR A 111 6.25 11.20 8.93
CA TYR A 111 5.34 10.46 8.07
C TYR A 111 4.04 11.23 7.84
N LYS A 112 3.47 11.82 8.90
CA LYS A 112 2.29 12.68 8.77
C LYS A 112 2.53 13.81 7.79
N ASN A 113 3.67 14.49 7.91
CA ASN A 113 4.01 15.58 7.01
C ASN A 113 4.17 15.10 5.58
N TRP A 114 4.76 13.93 5.40
CA TRP A 114 4.90 13.33 4.07
C TRP A 114 3.53 13.06 3.44
N LEU A 115 2.59 12.47 4.21
CA LEU A 115 1.23 12.21 3.72
C LEU A 115 0.50 13.49 3.35
N ILE A 116 0.59 14.51 4.20
CA ILE A 116 -0.07 15.80 3.96
C ILE A 116 0.42 16.44 2.68
N ASN A 117 1.67 16.25 2.34
CA ASN A 117 2.31 16.88 1.19
C ASN A 117 2.35 16.03 -0.08
N LEU A 118 1.59 14.96 -0.12
CA LEU A 118 1.49 14.12 -1.33
C LEU A 118 0.89 14.85 -2.54
#